data_4b32d9f606bf5ba2e15eddebda683780
#
_entry.id   4b32d9f606bf5ba2e15eddebda683780
#
_cell.length_a   1.000
_cell.length_b   1.000
_cell.length_c   1.000
_cell.angle_alpha   90.00
_cell.angle_beta   90.00
_cell.angle_gamma   90.00
#
_symmetry.space_group_name_H-M   'P 1'
#
loop_
_entity.id
_entity.type
_entity.pdbx_description
1 polymer ?
#
loop_
_entity_poly.entity_id
_entity_poly.type
_entity_poly.pdbx_seq_one_letter_code
_entity_poly.pdbx_strand_id
1 'polypeptide(L)'
;MTSDGFVGKNLLMKTIGCIPTQKFVSDSVLVRDIFHSIKKNKTSVLMYPEASYSFDGTATTLPESLGKLIKKLGVPVVTIITKGAFAHQPLYNNLQKRKVKISAEMECILTPDQIENMTFEEINKLVGEKFKFDNFKWQQESGVKICEKFRADYLHRVLYKCPHCSAEGETVGEGTTLICNHCGKVWELTEDGFMKALKGDTEYPHIPDWYNYERESVRQELLKGEYKLDCDVDIYVLTNLKAIYNIGGGHLTHTKDGFKLMSDDGTLCYDQPPELSYSLYSDYYWYEIGDMVCIGNGKVLYYCFPKDKSVSVAKVRLAAEELFKIVNEK
;
A
#
# COMPACT_ATOMS: atom_id res chain seq x y z
N MET A 1 -13.65 -7.54 -0.38
CA MET A 1 -12.46 -8.40 -0.63
C MET A 1 -11.95 -8.08 -2.03
N THR A 2 -10.66 -7.94 -2.21
CA THR A 2 -10.09 -7.57 -3.51
C THR A 2 -10.19 -8.72 -4.52
N SER A 3 -10.55 -8.38 -5.76
CA SER A 3 -10.78 -9.34 -6.84
C SER A 3 -9.52 -10.13 -7.20
N ASP A 4 -8.37 -9.50 -7.10
CA ASP A 4 -7.07 -10.03 -7.47
C ASP A 4 -6.44 -10.97 -6.42
N GLY A 5 -6.89 -10.91 -5.17
CA GLY A 5 -6.39 -11.81 -4.12
C GLY A 5 -6.91 -13.25 -4.20
N PHE A 6 -7.91 -13.53 -5.05
CA PHE A 6 -8.61 -14.81 -5.07
C PHE A 6 -8.97 -15.30 -6.48
N VAL A 7 -8.05 -15.15 -7.39
CA VAL A 7 -8.19 -15.60 -8.77
C VAL A 7 -8.56 -17.09 -8.83
N GLY A 8 -9.57 -17.43 -9.59
CA GLY A 8 -10.07 -18.81 -9.75
C GLY A 8 -10.89 -19.36 -8.58
N LYS A 9 -11.08 -18.63 -7.47
CA LYS A 9 -11.79 -19.09 -6.27
C LYS A 9 -13.21 -18.51 -6.11
N ASN A 10 -13.82 -18.05 -7.19
CA ASN A 10 -15.11 -17.34 -7.17
C ASN A 10 -16.24 -18.08 -6.42
N LEU A 11 -16.37 -19.40 -6.62
CA LEU A 11 -17.42 -20.17 -5.96
C LEU A 11 -17.24 -20.18 -4.43
N LEU A 12 -16.03 -20.45 -3.98
CA LEU A 12 -15.70 -20.43 -2.54
C LEU A 12 -15.98 -19.05 -1.95
N MET A 13 -15.54 -17.98 -2.61
CA MET A 13 -15.71 -16.62 -2.15
C MET A 13 -17.17 -16.21 -2.03
N LYS A 14 -18.01 -16.59 -3.01
CA LYS A 14 -19.46 -16.38 -2.94
C LYS A 14 -20.10 -17.14 -1.77
N THR A 15 -19.67 -18.39 -1.54
CA THR A 15 -20.23 -19.25 -0.46
C THR A 15 -19.97 -18.65 0.90
N ILE A 16 -18.80 -18.03 1.12
CA ILE A 16 -18.46 -17.35 2.40
C ILE A 16 -18.92 -15.89 2.47
N GLY A 17 -19.70 -15.43 1.49
CA GLY A 17 -20.31 -14.09 1.49
C GLY A 17 -19.34 -12.95 1.13
N CYS A 18 -18.25 -13.22 0.41
CA CYS A 18 -17.34 -12.18 -0.03
C CYS A 18 -17.92 -11.34 -1.17
N ILE A 19 -17.88 -10.02 -1.00
CA ILE A 19 -18.21 -9.06 -2.05
C ILE A 19 -16.91 -8.71 -2.79
N PRO A 20 -16.81 -8.95 -4.12
CA PRO A 20 -15.63 -8.58 -4.89
C PRO A 20 -15.51 -7.06 -5.00
N THR A 21 -14.29 -6.54 -4.99
CA THR A 21 -13.99 -5.12 -5.20
C THR A 21 -12.65 -4.94 -5.89
N GLN A 22 -12.47 -3.81 -6.55
CA GLN A 22 -11.19 -3.39 -7.14
C GLN A 22 -10.54 -2.32 -6.25
N LYS A 23 -9.21 -2.38 -6.13
CA LYS A 23 -8.47 -1.43 -5.29
C LYS A 23 -8.33 -0.08 -5.98
N PHE A 24 -8.46 1.00 -5.20
CA PHE A 24 -8.22 2.39 -5.59
C PHE A 24 -9.02 2.90 -6.81
N VAL A 25 -10.15 2.27 -7.10
CA VAL A 25 -11.08 2.72 -8.15
C VAL A 25 -12.48 2.92 -7.58
N SER A 26 -13.24 3.80 -8.21
CA SER A 26 -14.63 4.05 -7.82
C SER A 26 -15.50 2.85 -8.16
N ASP A 27 -16.17 2.27 -7.15
CA ASP A 27 -16.98 1.06 -7.31
C ASP A 27 -18.41 1.27 -6.75
N SER A 28 -19.32 1.69 -7.63
CA SER A 28 -20.74 1.88 -7.26
C SER A 28 -21.47 0.57 -7.00
N VAL A 29 -21.01 -0.55 -7.58
CA VAL A 29 -21.58 -1.87 -7.36
C VAL A 29 -21.28 -2.33 -5.95
N LEU A 30 -20.03 -2.17 -5.49
CA LEU A 30 -19.62 -2.43 -4.11
C LEU A 30 -20.49 -1.68 -3.11
N VAL A 31 -20.68 -0.36 -3.32
CA VAL A 31 -21.50 0.48 -2.44
C VAL A 31 -22.94 -0.05 -2.37
N ARG A 32 -23.55 -0.36 -3.52
CA ARG A 32 -24.91 -0.93 -3.59
C ARG A 32 -25.01 -2.26 -2.83
N ASP A 33 -24.02 -3.14 -3.00
CA ASP A 33 -24.02 -4.46 -2.38
C ASP A 33 -23.82 -4.40 -0.86
N ILE A 34 -23.04 -3.42 -0.37
CA ILE A 34 -22.93 -3.09 1.06
C ILE A 34 -24.28 -2.64 1.60
N PHE A 35 -24.96 -1.70 0.91
CA PHE A 35 -26.29 -1.23 1.32
C PHE A 35 -27.30 -2.38 1.35
N HIS A 36 -27.30 -3.25 0.34
CA HIS A 36 -28.17 -4.41 0.29
C HIS A 36 -27.93 -5.34 1.48
N SER A 37 -26.65 -5.66 1.78
CA SER A 37 -26.29 -6.52 2.90
C SER A 37 -26.74 -5.96 4.24
N ILE A 38 -26.49 -4.68 4.49
CA ILE A 38 -26.82 -4.05 5.78
C ILE A 38 -28.31 -3.73 5.90
N LYS A 39 -28.91 -3.06 4.91
CA LYS A 39 -30.28 -2.54 5.04
C LYS A 39 -31.35 -3.60 4.74
N LYS A 40 -31.12 -4.47 3.76
CA LYS A 40 -32.11 -5.49 3.37
C LYS A 40 -31.88 -6.82 4.09
N ASN A 41 -30.65 -7.34 4.05
CA ASN A 41 -30.35 -8.65 4.64
C ASN A 41 -30.09 -8.58 6.16
N LYS A 42 -29.93 -7.37 6.72
CA LYS A 42 -29.65 -7.12 8.16
C LYS A 42 -28.38 -7.85 8.65
N THR A 43 -27.38 -7.97 7.77
CA THR A 43 -26.08 -8.59 8.09
C THR A 43 -25.01 -7.55 8.32
N SER A 44 -23.99 -7.88 9.09
CA SER A 44 -22.79 -7.06 9.24
C SER A 44 -21.90 -7.19 7.99
N VAL A 45 -21.13 -6.14 7.70
CA VAL A 45 -20.14 -6.14 6.62
C VAL A 45 -18.77 -5.84 7.22
N LEU A 46 -17.80 -6.74 6.97
CA LEU A 46 -16.39 -6.51 7.30
C LEU A 46 -15.69 -5.87 6.10
N MET A 47 -15.01 -4.76 6.32
CA MET A 47 -14.26 -4.03 5.30
C MET A 47 -12.80 -3.82 5.73
N TYR A 48 -11.90 -3.77 4.74
CA TYR A 48 -10.50 -3.39 4.89
C TYR A 48 -10.29 -2.07 4.15
N PRO A 49 -10.52 -0.92 4.80
CA PRO A 49 -10.59 0.37 4.10
C PRO A 49 -9.23 0.86 3.58
N GLU A 50 -8.13 0.34 4.12
CA GLU A 50 -6.77 0.67 3.66
C GLU A 50 -6.48 0.14 2.25
N ALA A 51 -7.19 -0.90 1.80
CA ALA A 51 -7.15 -1.49 0.46
C ALA A 51 -5.77 -2.00 0.00
N SER A 52 -4.68 -1.75 0.72
CA SER A 52 -3.34 -2.24 0.37
C SER A 52 -2.54 -2.64 1.62
N TYR A 53 -1.44 -3.34 1.40
CA TYR A 53 -0.46 -3.58 2.45
C TYR A 53 0.32 -2.31 2.78
N SER A 54 0.64 -2.13 4.07
CA SER A 54 1.62 -1.14 4.49
C SER A 54 3.03 -1.56 4.04
N PHE A 55 3.81 -0.62 3.55
CA PHE A 55 5.20 -0.86 3.17
C PHE A 55 6.15 -0.68 4.37
N ASP A 56 5.92 0.35 5.16
CA ASP A 56 6.77 0.78 6.27
C ASP A 56 6.23 0.37 7.66
N GLY A 57 5.11 -0.34 7.71
CA GLY A 57 4.47 -0.78 8.96
C GLY A 57 3.57 0.29 9.61
N THR A 58 3.36 1.43 8.97
CA THR A 58 2.38 2.43 9.41
C THR A 58 1.03 2.29 8.70
N ALA A 59 -0.01 2.95 9.22
CA ALA A 59 -1.32 2.99 8.58
C ALA A 59 -1.25 3.66 7.20
N THR A 60 -2.01 3.15 6.26
CA THR A 60 -2.13 3.72 4.92
C THR A 60 -3.26 4.74 4.83
N THR A 61 -3.28 5.53 3.77
CA THR A 61 -4.33 6.56 3.56
C THR A 61 -5.69 5.90 3.36
N LEU A 62 -6.70 6.37 4.10
CA LEU A 62 -8.09 5.93 3.94
C LEU A 62 -8.82 6.79 2.90
N PRO A 63 -9.79 6.20 2.15
CA PRO A 63 -10.58 6.96 1.19
C PRO A 63 -11.51 7.96 1.89
N GLU A 64 -11.57 9.20 1.42
CA GLU A 64 -12.47 10.23 1.94
C GLU A 64 -13.95 9.86 1.82
N SER A 65 -14.29 9.00 0.85
CA SER A 65 -15.65 8.49 0.66
C SER A 65 -16.14 7.60 1.81
N LEU A 66 -15.24 7.13 2.69
CA LEU A 66 -15.58 6.24 3.81
C LEU A 66 -16.53 6.90 4.79
N GLY A 67 -16.28 8.15 5.21
CA GLY A 67 -17.17 8.90 6.10
C GLY A 67 -18.56 9.14 5.47
N LYS A 68 -18.61 9.41 4.16
CA LYS A 68 -19.89 9.53 3.42
C LYS A 68 -20.67 8.22 3.42
N LEU A 69 -19.99 7.09 3.25
CA LEU A 69 -20.59 5.75 3.30
C LEU A 69 -21.15 5.47 4.70
N ILE A 70 -20.34 5.65 5.74
CA ILE A 70 -20.74 5.45 7.15
C ILE A 70 -21.94 6.32 7.50
N LYS A 71 -21.92 7.62 7.16
CA LYS A 71 -23.02 8.57 7.38
C LYS A 71 -24.33 8.08 6.73
N LYS A 72 -24.27 7.63 5.49
CA LYS A 72 -25.45 7.11 4.77
C LYS A 72 -25.95 5.79 5.33
N LEU A 73 -25.09 4.93 5.81
CA LEU A 73 -25.47 3.65 6.41
C LEU A 73 -26.13 3.82 7.77
N GLY A 74 -25.65 4.75 8.62
CA GLY A 74 -26.22 5.04 9.93
C GLY A 74 -26.33 3.79 10.83
N VAL A 75 -25.32 2.92 10.79
CA VAL A 75 -25.24 1.70 11.62
C VAL A 75 -23.98 1.73 12.48
N PRO A 76 -23.93 1.00 13.60
CA PRO A 76 -22.72 0.98 14.45
C PRO A 76 -21.45 0.66 13.65
N VAL A 77 -20.37 1.38 13.93
CA VAL A 77 -19.05 1.13 13.37
C VAL A 77 -18.14 0.54 14.42
N VAL A 78 -17.65 -0.67 14.13
CA VAL A 78 -16.72 -1.39 14.99
C VAL A 78 -15.40 -1.50 14.25
N THR A 79 -14.30 -1.10 14.89
CA THR A 79 -12.95 -1.31 14.38
C THR A 79 -12.33 -2.56 14.98
N ILE A 80 -11.53 -3.24 14.19
CA ILE A 80 -10.67 -4.36 14.61
C ILE A 80 -9.25 -4.00 14.19
N ILE A 81 -8.42 -3.63 15.15
CA ILE A 81 -7.02 -3.25 14.91
C ILE A 81 -6.13 -4.43 15.30
N THR A 82 -5.36 -4.94 14.35
CA THR A 82 -4.41 -6.04 14.59
C THR A 82 -3.05 -5.50 14.98
N LYS A 83 -2.44 -6.09 16.00
CA LYS A 83 -1.08 -5.79 16.43
C LYS A 83 -0.16 -6.97 16.12
N GLY A 84 1.02 -6.68 15.60
CA GLY A 84 2.02 -7.69 15.26
C GLY A 84 1.81 -8.41 13.92
N ALA A 85 0.76 -8.10 13.15
CA ALA A 85 0.53 -8.73 11.85
C ALA A 85 1.64 -8.39 10.84
N PHE A 86 2.01 -7.11 10.72
CA PHE A 86 3.13 -6.67 9.90
C PHE A 86 4.45 -7.27 10.38
N ALA A 87 4.72 -7.26 11.69
CA ALA A 87 5.93 -7.84 12.27
C ALA A 87 6.03 -9.34 11.99
N HIS A 88 4.88 -10.06 11.97
CA HIS A 88 4.81 -11.49 11.69
C HIS A 88 5.10 -11.83 10.22
N GLN A 89 4.57 -11.04 9.26
CA GLN A 89 4.71 -11.30 7.82
C GLN A 89 4.76 -9.98 7.04
N PRO A 90 5.88 -9.23 7.09
CA PRO A 90 5.98 -7.98 6.32
C PRO A 90 6.06 -8.28 4.82
N LEU A 91 5.41 -7.44 4.04
CA LEU A 91 5.34 -7.60 2.59
C LEU A 91 6.74 -7.52 1.94
N TYR A 92 7.58 -6.57 2.38
CA TYR A 92 8.92 -6.39 1.82
C TYR A 92 9.78 -7.66 1.90
N ASN A 93 9.52 -8.51 2.89
CA ASN A 93 10.27 -9.72 3.19
C ASN A 93 9.61 -10.98 2.56
N ASN A 94 8.90 -10.81 1.43
CA ASN A 94 8.14 -11.87 0.74
C ASN A 94 7.18 -12.64 1.65
N LEU A 95 6.57 -11.95 2.62
CA LEU A 95 5.66 -12.54 3.61
C LEU A 95 6.27 -13.74 4.38
N GLN A 96 7.59 -13.81 4.53
CA GLN A 96 8.24 -14.80 5.35
C GLN A 96 7.77 -14.72 6.80
N LYS A 97 7.37 -15.85 7.36
CA LYS A 97 6.80 -15.91 8.72
C LYS A 97 7.87 -15.71 9.78
N ARG A 98 7.61 -14.81 10.71
CA ARG A 98 8.42 -14.56 11.89
C ARG A 98 7.67 -15.01 13.16
N LYS A 99 8.40 -15.30 14.23
CA LYS A 99 7.84 -15.77 15.51
C LYS A 99 7.24 -14.62 16.33
N VAL A 100 6.25 -13.94 15.77
CA VAL A 100 5.52 -12.85 16.44
C VAL A 100 4.08 -13.25 16.68
N LYS A 101 3.60 -13.05 17.91
CA LYS A 101 2.20 -13.30 18.28
C LYS A 101 1.35 -12.15 17.72
N ILE A 102 0.32 -12.52 16.97
CA ILE A 102 -0.68 -11.56 16.50
C ILE A 102 -1.80 -11.48 17.52
N SER A 103 -2.23 -10.26 17.82
CA SER A 103 -3.42 -9.97 18.62
C SER A 103 -4.31 -8.98 17.90
N ALA A 104 -5.56 -8.85 18.32
CA ALA A 104 -6.50 -7.88 17.79
C ALA A 104 -7.29 -7.24 18.92
N GLU A 105 -7.55 -5.94 18.79
CA GLU A 105 -8.42 -5.18 19.67
C GLU A 105 -9.65 -4.77 18.88
N MET A 106 -10.84 -4.98 19.46
CA MET A 106 -12.12 -4.65 18.87
C MET A 106 -12.81 -3.57 19.69
N GLU A 107 -13.24 -2.48 19.03
CA GLU A 107 -13.88 -1.35 19.67
C GLU A 107 -15.06 -0.84 18.82
N CYS A 108 -16.21 -0.58 19.45
CA CYS A 108 -17.31 0.18 18.81
C CYS A 108 -16.96 1.67 18.88
N ILE A 109 -16.58 2.26 17.75
CA ILE A 109 -16.10 3.65 17.69
C ILE A 109 -17.21 4.66 17.40
N LEU A 110 -18.32 4.23 16.79
CA LEU A 110 -19.46 5.08 16.46
C LEU A 110 -20.77 4.34 16.66
N THR A 111 -21.69 4.96 17.37
CA THR A 111 -23.09 4.54 17.45
C THR A 111 -23.94 5.26 16.39
N PRO A 112 -25.15 4.79 16.06
CA PRO A 112 -26.06 5.47 15.13
C PRO A 112 -26.35 6.91 15.52
N ASP A 113 -26.60 7.19 16.82
CA ASP A 113 -26.89 8.53 17.32
C ASP A 113 -25.70 9.49 17.16
N GLN A 114 -24.48 9.00 17.36
CA GLN A 114 -23.26 9.77 17.10
C GLN A 114 -23.11 10.08 15.60
N ILE A 115 -23.33 9.07 14.74
CA ILE A 115 -23.25 9.24 13.29
C ILE A 115 -24.28 10.27 12.79
N GLU A 116 -25.49 10.29 13.35
CA GLU A 116 -26.54 11.25 12.98
C GLU A 116 -26.10 12.69 13.25
N ASN A 117 -25.37 12.92 14.34
CA ASN A 117 -24.97 14.26 14.78
C ASN A 117 -23.59 14.72 14.25
N MET A 118 -22.82 13.86 13.57
CA MET A 118 -21.50 14.19 13.01
C MET A 118 -21.57 14.49 11.52
N THR A 119 -20.68 15.34 11.03
CA THR A 119 -20.42 15.49 9.59
C THR A 119 -19.60 14.30 9.07
N PHE A 120 -19.53 14.10 7.75
CA PHE A 120 -18.72 13.02 7.19
C PHE A 120 -17.21 13.28 7.34
N GLU A 121 -16.79 14.55 7.41
CA GLU A 121 -15.41 14.95 7.68
C GLU A 121 -15.01 14.59 9.11
N GLU A 122 -15.87 14.84 10.10
CA GLU A 122 -15.62 14.45 11.48
C GLU A 122 -15.55 12.93 11.63
N ILE A 123 -16.41 12.19 10.92
CA ILE A 123 -16.36 10.73 10.86
C ILE A 123 -15.03 10.25 10.26
N ASN A 124 -14.60 10.82 9.11
CA ASN A 124 -13.32 10.49 8.49
C ASN A 124 -12.15 10.74 9.43
N LYS A 125 -12.14 11.89 10.12
CA LYS A 125 -11.10 12.23 11.09
C LYS A 125 -11.05 11.21 12.23
N LEU A 126 -12.20 10.88 12.83
CA LEU A 126 -12.27 9.92 13.94
C LEU A 126 -11.80 8.52 13.50
N VAL A 127 -12.29 8.03 12.36
CA VAL A 127 -11.86 6.75 11.82
C VAL A 127 -10.36 6.76 11.50
N GLY A 128 -9.86 7.82 10.86
CA GLY A 128 -8.44 7.98 10.58
C GLY A 128 -7.57 7.93 11.85
N GLU A 129 -7.99 8.59 12.93
CA GLU A 129 -7.27 8.53 14.23
C GLU A 129 -7.24 7.10 14.81
N LYS A 130 -8.32 6.35 14.66
CA LYS A 130 -8.39 4.95 15.15
C LYS A 130 -7.53 3.99 14.32
N PHE A 131 -7.29 4.29 13.04
CA PHE A 131 -6.41 3.49 12.17
C PHE A 131 -4.93 3.89 12.30
N LYS A 132 -4.60 5.00 12.97
CA LYS A 132 -3.19 5.36 13.22
C LYS A 132 -2.51 4.26 14.02
N PHE A 133 -1.62 3.56 13.37
CA PHE A 133 -0.82 2.50 13.96
C PHE A 133 0.58 2.52 13.38
N ASP A 134 1.58 2.34 14.22
CA ASP A 134 2.98 2.21 13.86
C ASP A 134 3.48 0.89 14.45
N ASN A 135 3.76 -0.07 13.57
CA ASN A 135 4.15 -1.41 13.97
C ASN A 135 5.54 -1.45 14.62
N PHE A 136 6.49 -0.63 14.14
CA PHE A 136 7.84 -0.60 14.73
C PHE A 136 7.81 0.04 16.11
N LYS A 137 7.07 1.13 16.29
CA LYS A 137 6.86 1.74 17.61
C LYS A 137 6.17 0.75 18.57
N TRP A 138 5.12 0.06 18.11
CA TRP A 138 4.47 -0.99 18.89
C TRP A 138 5.44 -2.11 19.27
N GLN A 139 6.28 -2.57 18.34
CA GLN A 139 7.29 -3.60 18.60
C GLN A 139 8.25 -3.19 19.69
N GLN A 140 8.75 -1.96 19.63
CA GLN A 140 9.69 -1.38 20.59
C GLN A 140 9.06 -1.25 21.99
N GLU A 141 7.84 -0.66 22.06
CA GLU A 141 7.11 -0.44 23.30
C GLU A 141 6.67 -1.74 23.98
N SER A 142 6.31 -2.77 23.18
CA SER A 142 5.90 -4.09 23.69
C SER A 142 7.08 -5.02 24.00
N GLY A 143 8.32 -4.64 23.67
CA GLY A 143 9.52 -5.44 23.87
C GLY A 143 9.57 -6.71 23.01
N VAL A 144 8.83 -6.75 21.90
CA VAL A 144 8.82 -7.88 20.96
C VAL A 144 10.12 -7.92 20.17
N LYS A 145 10.87 -9.02 20.31
CA LYS A 145 12.12 -9.24 19.58
C LYS A 145 11.91 -10.12 18.35
N ILE A 146 12.47 -9.69 17.23
CA ILE A 146 12.50 -10.44 15.96
C ILE A 146 13.93 -10.92 15.73
N CYS A 147 14.19 -12.17 16.12
CA CYS A 147 15.53 -12.75 16.09
C CYS A 147 15.86 -13.45 14.77
N GLU A 148 14.92 -13.49 13.82
CA GLU A 148 15.11 -14.12 12.52
C GLU A 148 16.24 -13.44 11.75
N LYS A 149 17.16 -14.28 11.23
CA LYS A 149 18.35 -13.80 10.53
C LYS A 149 18.04 -13.19 9.16
N PHE A 150 16.86 -13.41 8.63
CA PHE A 150 16.38 -12.86 7.37
C PHE A 150 15.51 -11.58 7.54
N ARG A 151 15.52 -10.96 8.73
CA ARG A 151 14.61 -9.85 9.05
C ARG A 151 14.79 -8.59 8.19
N ALA A 152 15.97 -8.39 7.59
CA ALA A 152 16.25 -7.30 6.68
C ALA A 152 16.27 -7.70 5.19
N ASP A 153 16.03 -8.99 4.85
CA ASP A 153 15.97 -9.40 3.45
C ASP A 153 14.94 -8.57 2.68
N TYR A 154 15.38 -8.02 1.56
CA TYR A 154 14.59 -7.16 0.67
C TYR A 154 14.07 -5.84 1.28
N LEU A 155 14.58 -5.40 2.43
CA LEU A 155 14.18 -4.14 3.05
C LEU A 155 14.43 -2.92 2.13
N HIS A 156 15.37 -3.03 1.19
CA HIS A 156 15.64 -2.04 0.15
C HIS A 156 14.44 -1.75 -0.78
N ARG A 157 13.45 -2.63 -0.84
CA ARG A 157 12.20 -2.35 -1.57
C ARG A 157 11.43 -1.19 -0.97
N VAL A 158 11.52 -1.02 0.35
CA VAL A 158 10.91 0.08 1.10
C VAL A 158 11.90 1.23 1.21
N LEU A 159 13.13 0.96 1.69
CA LEU A 159 14.17 1.95 1.94
C LEU A 159 15.10 2.02 0.72
N TYR A 160 14.62 2.62 -0.37
CA TYR A 160 15.30 2.62 -1.67
C TYR A 160 16.30 3.78 -1.84
N LYS A 161 16.21 4.82 -1.00
CA LYS A 161 17.07 6.01 -1.05
C LYS A 161 17.99 6.07 0.17
N CYS A 162 19.29 6.08 -0.07
CA CYS A 162 20.28 6.17 0.98
C CYS A 162 20.22 7.56 1.67
N PRO A 163 20.01 7.66 3.00
CA PRO A 163 19.94 8.96 3.67
C PRO A 163 21.31 9.60 3.85
N HIS A 164 22.40 8.83 3.69
CA HIS A 164 23.75 9.31 3.83
C HIS A 164 24.29 10.00 2.56
N CYS A 165 24.07 9.41 1.41
CA CYS A 165 24.61 9.92 0.14
C CYS A 165 23.53 10.30 -0.89
N SER A 166 22.26 10.11 -0.56
CA SER A 166 21.08 10.36 -1.42
C SER A 166 21.00 9.52 -2.70
N ALA A 167 21.86 8.50 -2.87
CA ALA A 167 21.77 7.56 -3.98
C ALA A 167 20.49 6.74 -3.88
N GLU A 168 19.84 6.50 -5.02
CA GLU A 168 18.61 5.71 -5.15
C GLU A 168 18.90 4.39 -5.86
N GLY A 169 18.15 3.32 -5.48
CA GLY A 169 18.31 2.00 -6.06
C GLY A 169 19.61 1.26 -5.69
N GLU A 170 20.46 1.89 -4.87
CA GLU A 170 21.77 1.36 -4.48
C GLU A 170 21.77 0.67 -3.11
N THR A 171 20.61 0.62 -2.45
CA THR A 171 20.46 -0.09 -1.17
C THR A 171 20.16 -1.57 -1.42
N VAL A 172 20.74 -2.46 -0.61
CA VAL A 172 20.51 -3.90 -0.64
C VAL A 172 20.28 -4.39 0.78
N GLY A 173 19.13 -5.00 1.03
CA GLY A 173 18.78 -5.64 2.31
C GLY A 173 19.00 -7.14 2.22
N GLU A 174 19.88 -7.66 3.07
CA GLU A 174 20.20 -9.08 3.16
C GLU A 174 20.50 -9.46 4.62
N GLY A 175 19.96 -10.60 5.03
CA GLY A 175 20.15 -11.11 6.39
C GLY A 175 19.56 -10.19 7.44
N THR A 176 20.43 -9.50 8.18
CA THR A 176 20.04 -8.54 9.24
C THR A 176 20.41 -7.10 8.90
N THR A 177 20.99 -6.87 7.71
CA THR A 177 21.59 -5.57 7.35
C THR A 177 21.01 -5.00 6.07
N LEU A 178 21.07 -3.67 5.98
CA LEU A 178 20.87 -2.90 4.77
C LEU A 178 22.18 -2.19 4.44
N ILE A 179 22.70 -2.37 3.22
CA ILE A 179 23.92 -1.73 2.75
C ILE A 179 23.61 -0.81 1.56
N CYS A 180 24.26 0.32 1.49
CA CYS A 180 24.28 1.16 0.31
C CYS A 180 25.55 0.85 -0.50
N ASN A 181 25.40 0.30 -1.70
CA ASN A 181 26.51 -0.05 -2.59
C ASN A 181 27.27 1.16 -3.12
N HIS A 182 26.62 2.34 -3.18
CA HIS A 182 27.23 3.58 -3.64
C HIS A 182 28.24 4.13 -2.65
N CYS A 183 27.88 4.24 -1.35
CA CYS A 183 28.76 4.85 -0.33
C CYS A 183 29.34 3.84 0.67
N GLY A 184 28.94 2.59 0.62
CA GLY A 184 29.42 1.51 1.51
C GLY A 184 28.87 1.58 2.93
N LYS A 185 27.94 2.49 3.25
CA LYS A 185 27.35 2.57 4.59
C LYS A 185 26.42 1.40 4.85
N VAL A 186 26.48 0.86 6.07
CA VAL A 186 25.74 -0.33 6.49
C VAL A 186 24.95 -0.01 7.76
N TRP A 187 23.68 -0.40 7.77
CA TRP A 187 22.80 -0.37 8.94
C TRP A 187 22.33 -1.79 9.26
N GLU A 188 22.28 -2.11 10.55
CA GLU A 188 21.63 -3.30 11.05
C GLU A 188 20.16 -2.99 11.37
N LEU A 189 19.24 -3.84 10.92
CA LEU A 189 17.90 -3.91 11.50
C LEU A 189 17.99 -4.75 12.78
N THR A 190 17.92 -4.09 13.94
CA THR A 190 18.04 -4.73 15.24
C THR A 190 16.85 -5.66 15.53
N GLU A 191 16.99 -6.53 16.52
CA GLU A 191 15.89 -7.40 16.96
C GLU A 191 14.70 -6.63 17.49
N ASP A 192 14.94 -5.43 18.02
CA ASP A 192 13.92 -4.52 18.58
C ASP A 192 13.25 -3.64 17.49
N GLY A 193 13.65 -3.78 16.23
CA GLY A 193 13.04 -3.04 15.10
C GLY A 193 13.63 -1.66 14.84
N PHE A 194 14.82 -1.35 15.37
CA PHE A 194 15.54 -0.13 15.03
C PHE A 194 16.53 -0.35 13.89
N MET A 195 16.72 0.65 13.06
CA MET A 195 17.90 0.74 12.19
C MET A 195 19.06 1.31 13.00
N LYS A 196 20.22 0.67 12.89
CA LYS A 196 21.45 1.10 13.58
C LYS A 196 22.63 1.05 12.64
N ALA A 197 23.26 2.19 12.36
CA ALA A 197 24.48 2.22 11.57
C ALA A 197 25.60 1.45 12.28
N LEU A 198 26.33 0.60 11.53
CA LEU A 198 27.49 -0.13 12.07
C LEU A 198 28.70 0.79 12.31
N LYS A 199 28.77 1.91 11.58
CA LYS A 199 29.79 2.95 11.73
C LYS A 199 29.18 4.32 11.52
N GLY A 200 29.60 5.30 12.32
CA GLY A 200 29.11 6.67 12.28
C GLY A 200 27.68 6.80 12.82
N ASP A 201 27.05 7.92 12.51
CA ASP A 201 25.73 8.27 13.00
C ASP A 201 24.65 7.49 12.24
N THR A 202 23.54 7.21 12.93
CA THR A 202 22.33 6.63 12.33
C THR A 202 21.38 7.78 11.99
N GLU A 203 21.13 8.01 10.71
CA GLU A 203 20.32 9.12 10.23
C GLU A 203 18.84 8.97 10.66
N TYR A 204 18.31 7.77 10.45
CA TYR A 204 16.93 7.43 10.80
C TYR A 204 16.89 6.08 11.53
N PRO A 205 16.87 6.08 12.87
CA PRO A 205 16.73 4.84 13.65
C PRO A 205 15.37 4.15 13.46
N HIS A 206 14.34 4.92 13.15
CA HIS A 206 12.97 4.44 12.95
C HIS A 206 12.64 4.32 11.48
N ILE A 207 12.24 3.13 11.03
CA ILE A 207 11.98 2.84 9.61
C ILE A 207 10.92 3.79 9.00
N PRO A 208 9.78 4.07 9.66
CA PRO A 208 8.82 5.04 9.14
C PRO A 208 9.39 6.45 8.94
N ASP A 209 10.35 6.88 9.76
CA ASP A 209 10.99 8.19 9.57
C ASP A 209 11.89 8.20 8.33
N TRP A 210 12.58 7.10 8.04
CA TRP A 210 13.33 6.94 6.80
C TRP A 210 12.39 6.96 5.59
N TYR A 211 11.29 6.23 5.66
CA TYR A 211 10.29 6.22 4.58
C TYR A 211 9.63 7.59 4.38
N ASN A 212 9.45 8.38 5.45
CA ASN A 212 8.98 9.76 5.36
C ASN A 212 10.02 10.70 4.74
N TYR A 213 11.32 10.50 4.99
CA TYR A 213 12.38 11.20 4.28
C TYR A 213 12.32 10.93 2.76
N GLU A 214 12.07 9.68 2.36
CA GLU A 214 11.89 9.32 0.95
C GLU A 214 10.64 9.97 0.34
N ARG A 215 9.54 9.99 1.07
CA ARG A 215 8.30 10.69 0.69
C ARG A 215 8.53 12.16 0.44
N GLU A 216 9.19 12.83 1.36
CA GLU A 216 9.51 14.26 1.21
C GLU A 216 10.45 14.49 0.03
N SER A 217 11.44 13.62 -0.19
CA SER A 217 12.31 13.70 -1.37
C SER A 217 11.53 13.64 -2.67
N VAL A 218 10.62 12.68 -2.79
CA VAL A 218 9.75 12.54 -3.97
C VAL A 218 8.83 13.75 -4.14
N ARG A 219 8.26 14.27 -3.05
CA ARG A 219 7.45 15.49 -3.08
C ARG A 219 8.24 16.68 -3.64
N GLN A 220 9.49 16.84 -3.23
CA GLN A 220 10.37 17.90 -3.74
C GLN A 220 10.69 17.71 -5.23
N GLU A 221 10.94 16.47 -5.67
CA GLU A 221 11.16 16.16 -7.09
C GLU A 221 9.93 16.52 -7.93
N LEU A 222 8.71 16.21 -7.45
CA LEU A 222 7.45 16.58 -8.12
C LEU A 222 7.26 18.10 -8.22
N LEU A 223 7.49 18.83 -7.14
CA LEU A 223 7.35 20.29 -7.09
C LEU A 223 8.35 21.00 -8.01
N LYS A 224 9.55 20.46 -8.18
CA LYS A 224 10.57 20.96 -9.09
C LYS A 224 10.38 20.52 -10.54
N GLY A 225 9.49 19.55 -10.79
CA GLY A 225 9.31 18.93 -12.11
C GLY A 225 10.45 17.99 -12.53
N GLU A 226 11.21 17.49 -11.57
CA GLU A 226 12.34 16.59 -11.76
C GLU A 226 11.92 15.11 -11.71
N TYR A 227 10.76 14.81 -11.10
CA TYR A 227 10.26 13.44 -11.01
C TYR A 227 9.80 12.91 -12.36
N LYS A 228 10.27 11.73 -12.74
CA LYS A 228 9.82 10.97 -13.89
C LYS A 228 10.02 9.48 -13.64
N LEU A 229 8.98 8.68 -13.86
CA LEU A 229 9.11 7.25 -14.15
C LEU A 229 9.07 7.08 -15.66
N ASP A 230 9.93 6.23 -16.22
CA ASP A 230 10.01 5.93 -17.64
C ASP A 230 10.64 4.55 -17.79
N CYS A 231 9.81 3.50 -17.94
CA CYS A 231 10.34 2.14 -17.94
C CYS A 231 9.51 1.19 -18.80
N ASP A 232 10.17 0.17 -19.32
CA ASP A 232 9.50 -0.96 -19.94
C ASP A 232 8.89 -1.87 -18.89
N VAL A 233 7.72 -2.40 -19.21
CA VAL A 233 6.94 -3.27 -18.32
C VAL A 233 6.41 -4.50 -19.06
N ASP A 234 6.19 -5.59 -18.31
CA ASP A 234 5.27 -6.64 -18.72
C ASP A 234 3.88 -6.31 -18.18
N ILE A 235 2.87 -6.40 -19.04
CA ILE A 235 1.50 -6.00 -18.73
C ILE A 235 0.64 -7.24 -18.52
N TYR A 236 -0.04 -7.29 -17.37
CA TYR A 236 -1.01 -8.32 -17.07
C TYR A 236 -2.38 -7.71 -16.82
N VAL A 237 -3.43 -8.44 -17.14
CA VAL A 237 -4.83 -8.08 -16.86
C VAL A 237 -5.55 -9.20 -16.14
N LEU A 238 -6.45 -8.82 -15.24
CA LEU A 238 -7.34 -9.75 -14.57
C LEU A 238 -8.71 -9.73 -15.27
N THR A 239 -9.09 -10.83 -15.89
CA THR A 239 -10.37 -10.95 -16.59
C THR A 239 -11.34 -11.81 -15.80
N ASN A 240 -12.50 -11.23 -15.47
CA ASN A 240 -13.63 -11.92 -14.83
C ASN A 240 -13.27 -12.72 -13.56
N LEU A 241 -12.22 -12.32 -12.82
CA LEU A 241 -11.73 -12.99 -11.61
C LEU A 241 -11.32 -14.46 -11.81
N LYS A 242 -11.15 -14.91 -13.06
CA LYS A 242 -10.86 -16.30 -13.39
C LYS A 242 -9.37 -16.57 -13.54
N ALA A 243 -8.68 -15.69 -14.22
CA ALA A 243 -7.28 -15.84 -14.50
C ALA A 243 -6.60 -14.48 -14.72
N ILE A 244 -5.29 -14.46 -14.51
CA ILE A 244 -4.41 -13.35 -14.82
C ILE A 244 -3.75 -13.68 -16.16
N TYR A 245 -3.85 -12.77 -17.12
CA TYR A 245 -3.30 -12.94 -18.46
C TYR A 245 -2.19 -11.95 -18.71
N ASN A 246 -1.05 -12.45 -19.18
CA ASN A 246 -0.02 -11.60 -19.77
C ASN A 246 -0.48 -11.18 -21.16
N ILE A 247 -0.54 -9.87 -21.40
CA ILE A 247 -0.95 -9.30 -22.70
C ILE A 247 0.23 -8.75 -23.49
N GLY A 248 1.46 -8.98 -23.02
CA GLY A 248 2.70 -8.57 -23.69
C GLY A 248 3.46 -7.50 -22.95
N GLY A 249 4.49 -6.98 -23.62
CA GLY A 249 5.29 -5.88 -23.13
C GLY A 249 4.64 -4.53 -23.42
N GLY A 250 5.17 -3.50 -22.78
CA GLY A 250 4.77 -2.13 -23.00
C GLY A 250 5.66 -1.16 -22.27
N HIS A 251 5.29 0.11 -22.33
CA HIS A 251 6.01 1.22 -21.76
C HIS A 251 5.13 1.99 -20.78
N LEU A 252 5.60 2.16 -19.54
CA LEU A 252 4.93 2.88 -18.48
C LEU A 252 5.68 4.17 -18.16
N THR A 253 4.97 5.29 -18.24
CA THR A 253 5.48 6.58 -17.75
C THR A 253 4.61 7.10 -16.61
N HIS A 254 5.22 7.81 -15.66
CA HIS A 254 4.53 8.58 -14.63
C HIS A 254 5.25 9.91 -14.43
N THR A 255 4.50 10.98 -14.58
CA THR A 255 4.98 12.36 -14.48
C THR A 255 3.97 13.22 -13.71
N LYS A 256 4.16 14.52 -13.65
CA LYS A 256 3.18 15.47 -13.11
C LYS A 256 1.78 15.39 -13.77
N ASP A 257 1.71 14.82 -14.99
CA ASP A 257 0.46 14.68 -15.76
C ASP A 257 -0.25 13.34 -15.49
N GLY A 258 0.28 12.52 -14.57
CA GLY A 258 -0.24 11.20 -14.20
C GLY A 258 0.48 10.06 -14.93
N PHE A 259 -0.19 8.89 -14.98
CA PHE A 259 0.34 7.71 -15.66
C PHE A 259 -0.09 7.63 -17.12
N LYS A 260 0.83 7.12 -17.95
CA LYS A 260 0.53 6.70 -19.32
C LYS A 260 1.11 5.30 -19.55
N LEU A 261 0.31 4.40 -20.06
CA LEU A 261 0.67 3.03 -20.42
C LEU A 261 0.42 2.80 -21.90
N MET A 262 1.41 2.28 -22.60
CA MET A 262 1.30 1.89 -24.00
C MET A 262 1.82 0.47 -24.19
N SER A 263 1.09 -0.40 -24.91
CA SER A 263 1.63 -1.71 -25.30
C SER A 263 2.58 -1.62 -26.48
N ASP A 264 3.51 -2.57 -26.58
CA ASP A 264 4.51 -2.62 -27.66
C ASP A 264 3.87 -2.74 -29.06
N ASP A 265 2.71 -3.40 -29.16
CA ASP A 265 1.96 -3.55 -30.41
C ASP A 265 1.03 -2.36 -30.74
N GLY A 266 0.99 -1.36 -29.86
CA GLY A 266 0.17 -0.14 -30.04
C GLY A 266 -1.34 -0.34 -29.87
N THR A 267 -1.79 -1.51 -29.49
CA THR A 267 -3.25 -1.80 -29.33
C THR A 267 -3.81 -1.25 -28.01
N LEU A 268 -2.95 -1.07 -27.00
CA LEU A 268 -3.28 -0.46 -25.72
C LEU A 268 -2.65 0.93 -25.59
N CYS A 269 -3.48 1.93 -25.31
CA CYS A 269 -3.08 3.23 -24.81
C CYS A 269 -4.01 3.62 -23.67
N TYR A 270 -3.46 3.82 -22.47
CA TYR A 270 -4.23 4.17 -21.28
C TYR A 270 -3.56 5.33 -20.54
N ASP A 271 -4.33 6.38 -20.30
CA ASP A 271 -3.92 7.54 -19.51
C ASP A 271 -4.71 7.59 -18.21
N GLN A 272 -4.01 7.80 -17.09
CA GLN A 272 -4.59 7.97 -15.77
C GLN A 272 -4.16 9.31 -15.17
N PRO A 273 -5.05 10.31 -15.15
CA PRO A 273 -4.73 11.59 -14.54
C PRO A 273 -4.53 11.48 -13.02
N PRO A 274 -3.77 12.42 -12.42
CA PRO A 274 -3.38 12.33 -11.00
C PRO A 274 -4.56 12.34 -10.04
N GLU A 275 -5.67 13.01 -10.39
CA GLU A 275 -6.85 13.14 -9.54
C GLU A 275 -7.67 11.85 -9.41
N LEU A 276 -7.40 10.87 -10.27
CA LEU A 276 -8.24 9.67 -10.36
C LEU A 276 -8.09 8.75 -9.16
N SER A 277 -6.93 8.76 -8.50
CA SER A 277 -6.67 7.86 -7.36
C SER A 277 -5.80 8.52 -6.29
N TYR A 278 -6.29 8.47 -5.04
CA TYR A 278 -5.57 9.02 -3.87
C TYR A 278 -4.35 8.19 -3.45
N SER A 279 -4.19 6.98 -3.98
CA SER A 279 -3.05 6.09 -3.76
C SER A 279 -2.91 5.12 -4.92
N LEU A 280 -1.82 4.39 -4.95
CA LEU A 280 -1.48 3.43 -5.99
C LEU A 280 -1.50 2.00 -5.42
N TYR A 281 -2.26 1.10 -6.06
CA TYR A 281 -2.10 -0.30 -5.76
C TYR A 281 -0.74 -0.78 -6.27
N SER A 282 0.09 -1.19 -5.33
CA SER A 282 1.44 -1.71 -5.59
C SER A 282 1.73 -2.84 -4.62
N ASP A 283 2.55 -3.79 -5.06
CA ASP A 283 2.84 -4.99 -4.29
C ASP A 283 4.25 -5.49 -4.60
N TYR A 284 4.82 -6.29 -3.70
CA TYR A 284 6.11 -6.92 -3.89
C TYR A 284 5.93 -8.41 -4.14
N TYR A 285 6.68 -8.95 -5.10
CA TYR A 285 6.68 -10.38 -5.45
C TYR A 285 5.25 -10.93 -5.71
N TRP A 286 4.39 -10.10 -6.31
CA TRP A 286 2.98 -10.40 -6.53
C TRP A 286 2.81 -11.65 -7.42
N TYR A 287 2.09 -12.65 -6.90
CA TYR A 287 1.92 -13.97 -7.53
C TYR A 287 3.26 -14.62 -7.97
N GLU A 288 4.36 -14.35 -7.26
CA GLU A 288 5.71 -14.86 -7.58
C GLU A 288 6.25 -14.39 -8.94
N ILE A 289 5.58 -13.44 -9.60
CA ILE A 289 6.00 -12.84 -10.86
C ILE A 289 7.03 -11.74 -10.60
N GLY A 290 6.73 -10.79 -9.73
CA GLY A 290 7.63 -9.68 -9.42
C GLY A 290 6.96 -8.54 -8.66
N ASP A 291 7.73 -7.48 -8.45
CA ASP A 291 7.24 -6.24 -7.89
C ASP A 291 6.43 -5.50 -8.96
N MET A 292 5.25 -4.98 -8.58
CA MET A 292 4.33 -4.41 -9.55
C MET A 292 3.64 -3.13 -9.08
N VAL A 293 3.21 -2.35 -10.04
CA VAL A 293 2.24 -1.25 -9.88
C VAL A 293 1.00 -1.54 -10.70
N CYS A 294 -0.16 -1.16 -10.19
CA CYS A 294 -1.43 -1.39 -10.86
C CYS A 294 -2.14 -0.06 -11.11
N ILE A 295 -2.46 0.19 -12.36
CA ILE A 295 -3.24 1.33 -12.82
C ILE A 295 -4.49 0.85 -13.55
N GLY A 296 -5.50 1.72 -13.69
CA GLY A 296 -6.71 1.35 -14.40
C GLY A 296 -7.96 2.02 -13.84
N ASN A 297 -9.09 1.45 -14.16
CA ASN A 297 -10.41 1.98 -13.81
C ASN A 297 -11.39 0.86 -13.41
N GLY A 298 -12.64 1.20 -13.14
CA GLY A 298 -13.66 0.22 -12.75
C GLY A 298 -13.98 -0.87 -13.78
N LYS A 299 -13.44 -0.80 -15.01
CA LYS A 299 -13.63 -1.82 -16.06
C LYS A 299 -12.42 -2.73 -16.21
N VAL A 300 -11.22 -2.19 -16.12
CA VAL A 300 -9.97 -2.92 -16.31
C VAL A 300 -8.88 -2.38 -15.39
N LEU A 301 -8.09 -3.30 -14.85
CA LEU A 301 -6.86 -3.03 -14.11
C LEU A 301 -5.68 -3.64 -14.87
N TYR A 302 -4.65 -2.83 -15.05
CA TYR A 302 -3.39 -3.21 -15.68
C TYR A 302 -2.33 -3.37 -14.60
N TYR A 303 -1.83 -4.58 -14.42
CA TYR A 303 -0.75 -4.91 -13.51
C TYR A 303 0.56 -4.82 -14.28
N CYS A 304 1.33 -3.79 -14.00
CA CYS A 304 2.57 -3.46 -14.71
C CYS A 304 3.77 -3.92 -13.88
N PHE A 305 4.58 -4.79 -14.45
CA PHE A 305 5.81 -5.31 -13.83
C PHE A 305 7.02 -4.65 -14.51
N PRO A 306 7.71 -3.71 -13.84
CA PRO A 306 8.92 -3.10 -14.39
C PRO A 306 9.97 -4.16 -14.76
N LYS A 307 10.52 -4.10 -15.98
CA LYS A 307 11.59 -4.99 -16.42
C LYS A 307 12.93 -4.61 -15.80
N ASP A 308 13.13 -3.31 -15.60
CA ASP A 308 14.27 -2.79 -14.86
C ASP A 308 14.04 -2.93 -13.35
N LYS A 309 14.85 -3.76 -12.71
CA LYS A 309 14.77 -4.02 -11.26
C LYS A 309 15.26 -2.87 -10.39
N SER A 310 15.87 -1.85 -10.97
CA SER A 310 16.23 -0.61 -10.27
C SER A 310 15.02 0.30 -10.01
N VAL A 311 13.90 0.06 -10.70
CA VAL A 311 12.66 0.81 -10.49
C VAL A 311 12.09 0.48 -9.11
N SER A 312 12.07 1.47 -8.23
CA SER A 312 11.47 1.33 -6.91
C SER A 312 9.95 1.51 -6.97
N VAL A 313 9.21 0.43 -6.76
CA VAL A 313 7.75 0.44 -6.63
C VAL A 313 7.29 1.32 -5.46
N ALA A 314 8.07 1.39 -4.38
CA ALA A 314 7.81 2.32 -3.28
C ALA A 314 7.86 3.77 -3.74
N LYS A 315 8.89 4.16 -4.51
CA LYS A 315 9.00 5.53 -5.07
C LYS A 315 7.79 5.88 -5.94
N VAL A 316 7.37 4.96 -6.80
CA VAL A 316 6.21 5.19 -7.70
C VAL A 316 4.93 5.39 -6.89
N ARG A 317 4.71 4.58 -5.82
CA ARG A 317 3.56 4.75 -4.93
C ARG A 317 3.60 6.08 -4.20
N LEU A 318 4.74 6.44 -3.61
CA LEU A 318 4.92 7.73 -2.93
C LEU A 318 4.65 8.90 -3.88
N ALA A 319 5.17 8.82 -5.12
CA ALA A 319 4.94 9.84 -6.13
C ALA A 319 3.45 9.99 -6.50
N ALA A 320 2.72 8.89 -6.67
CA ALA A 320 1.29 8.92 -6.95
C ALA A 320 0.51 9.56 -5.79
N GLU A 321 0.82 9.20 -4.55
CA GLU A 321 0.18 9.76 -3.35
C GLU A 321 0.46 11.26 -3.17
N GLU A 322 1.73 11.68 -3.33
CA GLU A 322 2.10 13.09 -3.20
C GLU A 322 1.58 13.94 -4.36
N LEU A 323 1.58 13.40 -5.58
CA LEU A 323 1.01 14.09 -6.74
C LEU A 323 -0.49 14.34 -6.58
N PHE A 324 -1.24 13.33 -6.09
CA PHE A 324 -2.67 13.48 -5.77
C PHE A 324 -2.90 14.63 -4.76
N LYS A 325 -2.09 14.70 -3.69
CA LYS A 325 -2.17 15.80 -2.71
C LYS A 325 -1.88 17.14 -3.36
N ILE A 326 -0.79 17.26 -4.12
CA ILE A 326 -0.37 18.52 -4.78
C ILE A 326 -1.47 19.06 -5.71
N VAL A 327 -2.14 18.20 -6.48
CA VAL A 327 -3.20 18.65 -7.41
C VAL A 327 -4.51 18.99 -6.70
N ASN A 328 -4.78 18.42 -5.52
CA ASN A 328 -5.98 18.68 -4.72
C ASN A 328 -5.77 19.76 -3.63
N GLU A 329 -4.54 20.18 -3.33
CA GLU A 329 -4.22 21.30 -2.44
C GLU A 329 -4.50 22.68 -3.11
N LYS A 330 -4.91 22.71 -4.37
CA LYS A 330 -5.28 23.93 -5.14
C LYS A 330 -6.77 24.19 -5.02
#